data_44fdf5e37db9aa7cdb7558265bc47af0
#
_entry.id   44fdf5e37db9aa7cdb7558265bc47af0
#
_cell.length_a   1.000
_cell.length_b   1.000
_cell.length_c   1.000
_cell.angle_alpha   90.00
_cell.angle_beta   90.00
_cell.angle_gamma   90.00
#
_symmetry.space_group_name_H-M   'P 1'
#
loop_
_entity.id
_entity.type
_entity.pdbx_description
1 polymer ?
#
loop_
_entity_poly.entity_id
_entity_poly.type
_entity_poly.pdbx_seq_one_letter_code
_entity_poly.pdbx_strand_id
1 'polypeptide(L)'
;MIFSREEVLNNTIPNYKLGVYYFIDKHDNILYIGKSKNIKTRIRQHIKNGRKRLINMFSTLKLKILSTELEALLFESQEIKEHLPIFNRRLRKTKSLVGIFKQKNKFGYSYLKIKKSAEDSIIEFKTKKIAVNFIDRISKKFNLCPKLNGLDNSSKFCFQF
;
A
#
# COMPACT_ATOMS: atom_id res chain seq x y z
N MET A 1 15.58 14.54 15.34
CA MET A 1 15.18 15.27 16.57
C MET A 1 14.16 14.41 17.28
N ILE A 2 14.25 14.33 18.59
CA ILE A 2 13.39 13.46 19.41
C ILE A 2 12.80 14.32 20.53
N PHE A 3 11.51 14.14 20.80
CA PHE A 3 10.76 14.86 21.84
C PHE A 3 10.00 13.86 22.70
N SER A 4 9.96 14.10 23.99
CA SER A 4 9.18 13.31 24.93
C SER A 4 7.67 13.55 24.75
N ARG A 5 6.86 12.64 25.26
CA ARG A 5 5.40 12.82 25.28
C ARG A 5 4.97 14.11 25.97
N GLU A 6 5.63 14.45 27.05
CA GLU A 6 5.32 15.65 27.85
C GLU A 6 5.57 16.92 27.04
N GLU A 7 6.70 17.05 26.36
CA GLU A 7 7.01 18.16 25.47
C GLU A 7 5.99 18.30 24.33
N VAL A 8 5.52 17.16 23.79
CA VAL A 8 4.50 17.12 22.72
C VAL A 8 3.16 17.63 23.24
N LEU A 9 2.71 17.18 24.41
CA LEU A 9 1.44 17.58 25.00
C LEU A 9 1.44 19.03 25.48
N ASN A 10 2.54 19.51 26.05
CA ASN A 10 2.75 20.90 26.47
C ASN A 10 3.02 21.86 25.29
N ASN A 11 3.05 21.32 24.07
CA ASN A 11 3.24 22.07 22.83
C ASN A 11 4.54 22.89 22.76
N THR A 12 5.59 22.40 23.41
CA THR A 12 6.93 23.02 23.42
C THR A 12 7.74 22.73 22.16
N ILE A 13 7.23 21.86 21.25
CA ILE A 13 7.87 21.53 19.97
C ILE A 13 8.08 22.81 19.14
N PRO A 14 9.31 23.07 18.63
CA PRO A 14 9.58 24.18 17.73
C PRO A 14 8.74 24.12 16.45
N ASN A 15 8.60 25.27 15.79
CA ASN A 15 7.79 25.37 14.57
C ASN A 15 8.57 24.90 13.35
N TYR A 16 8.69 23.59 13.16
CA TYR A 16 9.29 23.01 11.96
C TYR A 16 8.30 23.00 10.80
N LYS A 17 8.76 23.45 9.64
CA LYS A 17 7.93 23.59 8.44
C LYS A 17 7.65 22.24 7.79
N LEU A 18 8.63 21.60 7.16
CA LEU A 18 8.43 20.45 6.29
C LEU A 18 9.19 19.23 6.81
N GLY A 19 8.55 18.07 6.81
CA GLY A 19 9.20 16.81 7.16
C GLY A 19 8.27 15.66 7.45
N VAL A 20 8.86 14.58 7.96
CA VAL A 20 8.19 13.36 8.40
C VAL A 20 8.32 13.21 9.90
N TYR A 21 7.27 12.75 10.55
CA TYR A 21 7.20 12.57 12.00
C TYR A 21 6.73 11.17 12.34
N TYR A 22 7.22 10.64 13.46
CA TYR A 22 6.96 9.29 13.96
C TYR A 22 6.44 9.36 15.39
N PHE A 23 5.29 8.76 15.63
CA PHE A 23 4.86 8.45 17.01
C PHE A 23 5.37 7.06 17.37
N ILE A 24 6.12 6.97 18.45
CA ILE A 24 6.82 5.77 18.91
C ILE A 24 6.32 5.42 20.31
N ASP A 25 6.15 4.14 20.61
CA ASP A 25 5.74 3.69 21.96
C ASP A 25 6.94 3.52 22.91
N LYS A 26 6.66 3.09 24.15
CA LYS A 26 7.67 2.84 25.18
C LYS A 26 8.60 1.66 24.89
N HIS A 27 8.30 0.84 23.89
CA HIS A 27 9.09 -0.32 23.44
C HIS A 27 9.77 -0.05 22.09
N ASP A 28 9.93 1.21 21.68
CA ASP A 28 10.50 1.66 20.42
C ASP A 28 9.76 1.19 19.16
N ASN A 29 8.51 0.70 19.28
CA ASN A 29 7.70 0.38 18.11
C ASN A 29 7.11 1.64 17.49
N ILE A 30 7.22 1.76 16.17
CA ILE A 30 6.63 2.87 15.43
C ILE A 30 5.12 2.65 15.31
N LEU A 31 4.36 3.51 15.97
CA LEU A 31 2.90 3.47 15.98
C LEU A 31 2.27 4.14 14.75
N TYR A 32 2.86 5.26 14.32
CA TYR A 32 2.37 6.07 13.22
C TYR A 32 3.49 6.87 12.57
N ILE A 33 3.47 6.96 11.25
CA ILE A 33 4.32 7.83 10.45
C ILE A 33 3.44 8.80 9.67
N GLY A 34 3.85 10.06 9.56
CA GLY A 34 3.12 11.05 8.78
C GLY A 34 4.02 12.17 8.27
N LYS A 35 3.66 12.76 7.12
CA LYS A 35 4.30 13.96 6.59
C LYS A 35 3.48 15.21 6.85
N SER A 36 4.13 16.36 6.93
CA SER A 36 3.46 17.65 6.98
C SER A 36 4.34 18.78 6.46
N LYS A 37 3.69 19.80 5.86
CA LYS A 37 4.30 21.11 5.55
C LYS A 37 4.45 21.97 6.82
N ASN A 38 3.70 21.68 7.87
CA ASN A 38 3.81 22.29 9.19
C ASN A 38 3.59 21.20 10.24
N ILE A 39 4.69 20.68 10.75
CA ILE A 39 4.68 19.52 11.67
C ILE A 39 3.96 19.88 12.96
N LYS A 40 4.23 21.05 13.56
CA LYS A 40 3.62 21.48 14.81
C LYS A 40 2.08 21.53 14.73
N THR A 41 1.57 22.17 13.67
CA THR A 41 0.12 22.24 13.42
C THR A 41 -0.47 20.86 13.24
N ARG A 42 0.21 19.97 12.54
CA ARG A 42 -0.26 18.60 12.29
C ARG A 42 -0.31 17.75 13.55
N ILE A 43 0.68 17.87 14.41
CA ILE A 43 0.71 17.19 15.72
C ILE A 43 -0.43 17.68 16.61
N ARG A 44 -0.66 19.01 16.68
CA ARG A 44 -1.81 19.57 17.40
C ARG A 44 -3.15 19.02 16.90
N GLN A 45 -3.30 18.84 15.58
CA GLN A 45 -4.50 18.22 15.01
C GLN A 45 -4.68 16.77 15.48
N HIS A 46 -3.60 15.97 15.57
CA HIS A 46 -3.67 14.61 16.11
C HIS A 46 -4.14 14.62 17.57
N ILE A 47 -3.66 15.56 18.39
CA ILE A 47 -4.03 15.68 19.80
C ILE A 47 -5.51 16.09 19.92
N LYS A 48 -5.97 17.10 19.16
CA LYS A 48 -7.34 17.63 19.25
C LYS A 48 -8.38 16.72 18.57
N ASN A 49 -8.09 16.17 17.38
CA ASN A 49 -9.07 15.53 16.50
C ASN A 49 -9.23 14.02 16.74
N GLY A 50 -9.10 13.55 17.98
CA GLY A 50 -9.67 12.27 18.38
C GLY A 50 -8.90 11.02 18.01
N ARG A 51 -7.60 11.09 17.69
CA ARG A 51 -6.75 9.88 17.65
C ARG A 51 -6.37 9.45 19.09
N LYS A 52 -7.36 9.43 20.01
CA LYS A 52 -7.17 9.14 21.44
C LYS A 52 -6.25 7.93 21.66
N ARG A 53 -6.48 6.83 20.93
CA ARG A 53 -5.68 5.62 21.09
C ARG A 53 -4.21 5.82 20.75
N LEU A 54 -3.88 6.52 19.63
CA LEU A 54 -2.51 6.85 19.27
C LEU A 54 -1.86 7.74 20.35
N ILE A 55 -2.58 8.79 20.77
CA ILE A 55 -2.11 9.75 21.78
C ILE A 55 -1.89 9.10 23.15
N ASN A 56 -2.69 8.10 23.50
CA ASN A 56 -2.51 7.37 24.75
C ASN A 56 -1.34 6.37 24.72
N MET A 57 -0.99 5.86 23.54
CA MET A 57 0.03 4.81 23.43
C MET A 57 1.44 5.33 23.14
N PHE A 58 1.59 6.53 22.55
CA PHE A 58 2.92 7.04 22.24
C PHE A 58 3.66 7.53 23.47
N SER A 59 4.97 7.36 23.50
CA SER A 59 5.90 7.88 24.50
C SER A 59 6.84 8.93 23.91
N THR A 60 7.21 8.78 22.64
CA THR A 60 8.23 9.59 21.98
C THR A 60 7.77 10.02 20.59
N LEU A 61 8.11 11.25 20.22
CA LEU A 61 7.92 11.81 18.88
C LEU A 61 9.29 12.03 18.23
N LYS A 62 9.56 11.35 17.11
CA LYS A 62 10.77 11.57 16.29
C LYS A 62 10.43 12.39 15.06
N LEU A 63 11.27 13.38 14.73
CA LEU A 63 11.12 14.22 13.54
C LEU A 63 12.31 14.08 12.60
N LYS A 64 12.03 14.02 11.29
CA LYS A 64 13.00 14.16 10.21
C LYS A 64 12.58 15.34 9.34
N ILE A 65 13.37 16.40 9.36
CA ILE A 65 13.15 17.60 8.53
C ILE A 65 13.65 17.29 7.12
N LEU A 66 12.91 17.72 6.12
CA LEU A 66 13.18 17.47 4.71
C LEU A 66 13.05 18.78 3.91
N SER A 67 13.70 18.84 2.75
CA SER A 67 13.82 20.07 1.96
C SER A 67 12.63 20.28 1.04
N THR A 68 12.04 19.20 0.48
CA THR A 68 10.95 19.29 -0.49
C THR A 68 9.76 18.42 -0.09
N GLU A 69 8.57 18.82 -0.59
CA GLU A 69 7.34 18.05 -0.34
C GLU A 69 7.36 16.68 -1.04
N LEU A 70 7.99 16.62 -2.22
CA LEU A 70 8.15 15.37 -2.95
C LEU A 70 9.02 14.39 -2.17
N GLU A 71 10.17 14.85 -1.66
CA GLU A 71 11.04 14.06 -0.80
C GLU A 71 10.28 13.54 0.43
N ALA A 72 9.52 14.40 1.11
CA ALA A 72 8.73 14.02 2.27
C ALA A 72 7.64 12.99 1.92
N LEU A 73 7.03 13.08 0.75
CA LEU A 73 6.03 12.13 0.28
C LEU A 73 6.63 10.76 -0.01
N LEU A 74 7.73 10.72 -0.74
CA LEU A 74 8.42 9.48 -1.09
C LEU A 74 8.99 8.79 0.15
N PHE A 75 9.61 9.57 1.02
CA PHE A 75 10.18 9.10 2.27
C PHE A 75 9.09 8.55 3.22
N GLU A 76 7.99 9.27 3.44
CA GLU A 76 6.83 8.75 4.22
C GLU A 76 6.34 7.42 3.67
N SER A 77 6.17 7.32 2.34
CA SER A 77 5.67 6.11 1.69
C SER A 77 6.61 4.91 1.88
N GLN A 78 7.92 5.13 1.77
CA GLN A 78 8.94 4.11 1.98
C GLN A 78 8.94 3.63 3.43
N GLU A 79 9.02 4.55 4.38
CA GLU A 79 9.04 4.24 5.82
C GLU A 79 7.78 3.49 6.28
N ILE A 80 6.60 3.86 5.75
CA ILE A 80 5.36 3.14 6.07
C ILE A 80 5.37 1.72 5.52
N LYS A 81 5.95 1.48 4.34
CA LYS A 81 6.07 0.13 3.76
C LYS A 81 7.05 -0.74 4.53
N GLU A 82 8.14 -0.16 4.99
CA GLU A 82 9.19 -0.84 5.75
C GLU A 82 8.73 -1.20 7.16
N HIS A 83 8.18 -0.22 7.90
CA HIS A 83 7.84 -0.39 9.31
C HIS A 83 6.40 -0.86 9.57
N LEU A 84 5.51 -0.79 8.59
CA LEU A 84 4.10 -1.19 8.68
C LEU A 84 3.36 -0.72 9.97
N PRO A 85 3.38 0.59 10.31
CA PRO A 85 2.85 1.07 11.59
C PRO A 85 1.36 0.81 11.76
N ILE A 86 0.92 0.43 12.95
CA ILE A 86 -0.46 -0.02 13.21
C ILE A 86 -1.54 1.02 12.92
N PHE A 87 -1.20 2.31 13.00
CA PHE A 87 -2.15 3.40 12.74
C PHE A 87 -2.10 3.96 11.31
N ASN A 88 -1.20 3.45 10.42
CA ASN A 88 -1.13 3.83 9.00
C ASN A 88 -1.97 2.91 8.10
N ARG A 89 -3.27 2.76 8.36
CA ARG A 89 -4.15 1.78 7.71
C ARG A 89 -4.16 1.81 6.17
N ARG A 90 -4.06 3.00 5.56
CA ARG A 90 -4.19 3.14 4.09
C ARG A 90 -2.96 2.63 3.33
N LEU A 91 -1.76 2.89 3.80
CA LEU A 91 -0.50 2.54 3.13
C LEU A 91 0.03 1.16 3.56
N ARG A 92 -0.46 0.62 4.69
CA ARG A 92 -0.22 -0.78 5.09
C ARG A 92 -0.91 -1.80 4.20
N LYS A 93 -2.02 -1.44 3.59
CA LYS A 93 -2.61 -2.27 2.54
C LYS A 93 -1.68 -2.15 1.32
N THR A 94 -0.66 -2.98 1.24
CA THR A 94 -0.19 -3.48 -0.04
C THR A 94 -1.46 -3.97 -0.71
N LYS A 95 -1.95 -3.22 -1.69
CA LYS A 95 -3.02 -3.72 -2.56
C LYS A 95 -2.42 -5.00 -3.10
N SER A 96 -2.97 -6.14 -2.70
CA SER A 96 -2.54 -7.42 -3.23
C SER A 96 -2.69 -7.29 -4.74
N LEU A 97 -1.56 -7.14 -5.44
CA LEU A 97 -1.55 -7.08 -6.88
C LEU A 97 -2.04 -8.45 -7.37
N VAL A 98 -2.76 -8.42 -8.45
CA VAL A 98 -3.27 -9.62 -9.09
C VAL A 98 -2.39 -9.87 -10.29
N GLY A 99 -1.67 -10.97 -10.27
CA GLY A 99 -0.78 -11.37 -11.36
C GLY A 99 -1.46 -12.26 -12.39
N ILE A 100 -1.06 -12.11 -13.65
CA ILE A 100 -1.35 -13.07 -14.72
C ILE A 100 -0.13 -13.98 -14.92
N PHE A 101 -0.37 -15.27 -14.94
CA PHE A 101 0.64 -16.33 -15.06
C PHE A 101 0.36 -17.16 -16.30
N LYS A 102 1.40 -17.51 -17.05
CA LYS A 102 1.32 -18.55 -18.09
C LYS A 102 1.45 -19.92 -17.41
N GLN A 103 0.49 -20.80 -17.63
CA GLN A 103 0.51 -22.18 -17.15
C GLN A 103 0.27 -23.14 -18.30
N LYS A 104 0.60 -24.41 -18.11
CA LYS A 104 0.26 -25.50 -19.04
C LYS A 104 -0.72 -26.43 -18.35
N ASN A 105 -1.71 -26.91 -19.08
CA ASN A 105 -2.59 -27.97 -18.60
C ASN A 105 -1.95 -29.36 -18.79
N LYS A 106 -2.62 -30.42 -18.34
CA LYS A 106 -2.15 -31.82 -18.47
C LYS A 106 -1.96 -32.30 -19.93
N PHE A 107 -2.53 -31.60 -20.90
CA PHE A 107 -2.40 -31.90 -22.33
C PHE A 107 -1.34 -31.04 -23.02
N GLY A 108 -0.56 -30.22 -22.27
CA GLY A 108 0.50 -29.37 -22.81
C GLY A 108 0.04 -28.00 -23.31
N TYR A 109 -1.26 -27.70 -23.34
CA TYR A 109 -1.77 -26.39 -23.81
C TYR A 109 -1.46 -25.29 -22.82
N SER A 110 -0.89 -24.18 -23.31
CA SER A 110 -0.62 -22.98 -22.52
C SER A 110 -1.90 -22.17 -22.32
N TYR A 111 -2.10 -21.64 -21.12
CA TYR A 111 -3.21 -20.75 -20.77
C TYR A 111 -2.80 -19.69 -19.75
N LEU A 112 -3.60 -18.66 -19.62
CA LEU A 112 -3.38 -17.56 -18.68
C LEU A 112 -4.23 -17.75 -17.44
N LYS A 113 -3.60 -17.69 -16.27
CA LYS A 113 -4.26 -17.83 -14.98
C LYS A 113 -4.06 -16.59 -14.12
N ILE A 114 -5.15 -16.12 -13.49
CA ILE A 114 -5.13 -15.00 -12.55
C ILE A 114 -4.94 -15.53 -11.13
N LYS A 115 -3.95 -15.01 -10.40
CA LYS A 115 -3.72 -15.31 -8.97
C LYS A 115 -3.62 -14.03 -8.15
N LYS A 116 -3.91 -14.11 -6.84
CA LYS A 116 -3.76 -13.00 -5.87
C LYS A 116 -2.30 -12.77 -5.42
N SER A 117 -1.36 -13.06 -6.26
CA SER A 117 0.07 -12.81 -6.05
C SER A 117 0.61 -12.15 -7.30
N ALA A 118 1.61 -11.28 -7.14
CA ALA A 118 2.30 -10.66 -8.26
C ALA A 118 3.70 -11.26 -8.48
N GLU A 119 4.20 -12.02 -7.51
CA GLU A 119 5.51 -12.65 -7.57
C GLU A 119 5.55 -13.63 -8.74
N ASP A 120 6.56 -13.51 -9.60
CA ASP A 120 6.74 -14.28 -10.85
C ASP A 120 5.59 -14.17 -11.86
N SER A 121 4.76 -13.15 -11.78
CA SER A 121 3.72 -12.90 -12.77
C SER A 121 4.27 -12.27 -14.04
N ILE A 122 3.65 -12.58 -15.21
CA ILE A 122 4.00 -11.93 -16.47
C ILE A 122 3.59 -10.46 -16.47
N ILE A 123 2.41 -10.16 -15.90
CA ILE A 123 1.82 -8.82 -15.83
C ILE A 123 1.03 -8.69 -14.53
N GLU A 124 1.12 -7.51 -13.91
CA GLU A 124 0.43 -7.18 -12.66
C GLU A 124 -0.72 -6.20 -12.86
N PHE A 125 -1.77 -6.36 -12.09
CA PHE A 125 -2.95 -5.50 -12.11
C PHE A 125 -3.42 -5.14 -10.70
N LYS A 126 -4.01 -3.94 -10.57
CA LYS A 126 -4.56 -3.46 -9.30
C LYS A 126 -5.77 -4.25 -8.82
N THR A 127 -6.54 -4.87 -9.72
CA THR A 127 -7.75 -5.62 -9.39
C THR A 127 -7.96 -6.79 -10.34
N LYS A 128 -8.66 -7.84 -9.86
CA LYS A 128 -9.05 -9.00 -10.66
C LYS A 128 -9.89 -8.58 -11.88
N LYS A 129 -10.78 -7.59 -11.74
CA LYS A 129 -11.62 -7.11 -12.85
C LYS A 129 -10.79 -6.57 -14.02
N ILE A 130 -9.74 -5.78 -13.73
CA ILE A 130 -8.83 -5.25 -14.78
C ILE A 130 -8.06 -6.40 -15.44
N ALA A 131 -7.57 -7.38 -14.66
CA ALA A 131 -6.87 -8.55 -15.20
C ALA A 131 -7.77 -9.40 -16.11
N VAL A 132 -9.03 -9.64 -15.72
CA VAL A 132 -10.01 -10.37 -16.54
C VAL A 132 -10.28 -9.64 -17.85
N ASN A 133 -10.54 -8.31 -17.82
CA ASN A 133 -10.76 -7.50 -19.02
C ASN A 133 -9.54 -7.52 -19.96
N PHE A 134 -8.33 -7.56 -19.39
CA PHE A 134 -7.11 -7.68 -20.17
C PHE A 134 -7.06 -9.04 -20.89
N ILE A 135 -7.31 -10.16 -20.19
CA ILE A 135 -7.33 -11.49 -20.80
C ILE A 135 -8.41 -11.58 -21.88
N ASP A 136 -9.61 -11.02 -21.65
CA ASP A 136 -10.69 -10.99 -22.66
C ASP A 136 -10.23 -10.27 -23.93
N ARG A 137 -9.64 -9.07 -23.78
CA ARG A 137 -9.13 -8.28 -24.91
C ARG A 137 -8.04 -9.01 -25.72
N ILE A 138 -7.06 -9.62 -25.05
CA ILE A 138 -6.01 -10.35 -25.76
C ILE A 138 -6.52 -11.67 -26.34
N SER A 139 -7.48 -12.34 -25.69
CA SER A 139 -8.12 -13.55 -26.23
C SER A 139 -8.84 -13.25 -27.52
N LYS A 140 -9.58 -12.15 -27.61
CA LYS A 140 -10.22 -11.68 -28.85
C LYS A 140 -9.21 -11.29 -29.93
N LYS A 141 -8.15 -10.56 -29.55
CA LYS A 141 -7.11 -10.09 -30.49
C LYS A 141 -6.29 -11.22 -31.11
N PHE A 142 -6.00 -12.28 -30.35
CA PHE A 142 -5.12 -13.37 -30.76
C PHE A 142 -5.86 -14.71 -30.92
N ASN A 143 -7.20 -14.70 -30.98
CA ASN A 143 -8.05 -15.89 -31.11
C ASN A 143 -7.70 -16.99 -30.08
N LEU A 144 -7.43 -16.58 -28.83
CA LEU A 144 -7.15 -17.54 -27.77
C LEU A 144 -8.45 -18.17 -27.26
N CYS A 145 -8.40 -19.44 -26.87
CA CYS A 145 -9.57 -20.15 -26.37
C CYS A 145 -10.11 -19.49 -25.07
N PRO A 146 -11.33 -18.92 -25.06
CA PRO A 146 -11.90 -18.27 -23.88
C PRO A 146 -12.05 -19.22 -22.69
N LYS A 147 -12.46 -20.46 -22.95
CA LYS A 147 -12.67 -21.50 -21.95
C LYS A 147 -11.38 -21.88 -21.23
N LEU A 148 -10.30 -22.05 -21.98
CA LEU A 148 -8.98 -22.39 -21.42
C LEU A 148 -8.46 -21.26 -20.53
N ASN A 149 -8.75 -20.00 -20.87
CA ASN A 149 -8.36 -18.81 -20.13
C ASN A 149 -9.36 -18.39 -19.02
N GLY A 150 -10.38 -19.22 -18.74
CA GLY A 150 -11.35 -19.00 -17.66
C GLY A 150 -12.29 -17.82 -17.89
N LEU A 151 -12.54 -17.44 -19.16
CA LEU A 151 -13.49 -16.40 -19.53
C LEU A 151 -14.90 -16.95 -19.82
N ASP A 152 -15.00 -18.23 -20.16
CA ASP A 152 -16.23 -18.93 -20.43
C ASP A 152 -16.29 -20.23 -19.60
N ASN A 153 -17.38 -20.34 -18.79
CA ASN A 153 -17.66 -21.52 -17.97
C ASN A 153 -18.73 -22.41 -18.58
N SER A 154 -19.13 -22.17 -19.86
CA SER A 154 -20.13 -22.99 -20.51
C SER A 154 -19.66 -24.44 -20.70
N SER A 155 -20.58 -25.39 -20.64
CA SER A 155 -20.32 -26.81 -20.92
C SER A 155 -20.12 -27.12 -22.41
N LYS A 156 -20.42 -26.15 -23.29
CA LYS A 156 -20.28 -26.30 -24.74
C LYS A 156 -18.82 -26.45 -25.15
N PHE A 157 -18.54 -27.34 -26.11
CA PHE A 157 -17.20 -27.50 -26.67
C PHE A 157 -16.76 -26.21 -27.36
N CYS A 158 -15.50 -25.81 -27.17
CA CYS A 158 -14.88 -24.76 -27.96
C CYS A 158 -14.58 -25.28 -29.37
N PHE A 159 -15.50 -25.09 -30.29
CA PHE A 159 -15.21 -25.21 -31.72
C PHE A 159 -15.01 -23.80 -32.27
N GLN A 160 -13.81 -23.29 -32.19
CA GLN A 160 -13.30 -22.17 -33.01
C GLN A 160 -11.88 -22.53 -33.39
N PHE A 161 -11.80 -23.31 -34.44
CA PHE A 161 -10.64 -23.40 -35.34
C PHE A 161 -11.06 -22.86 -36.68
#